data_39d13e41be44b68c54220389152cdf69
#
_entry.id   39d13e41be44b68c54220389152cdf69
#
_cell.length_a   1.000
_cell.length_b   1.000
_cell.length_c   1.000
_cell.angle_alpha   90.00
_cell.angle_beta   90.00
_cell.angle_gamma   90.00
#
_symmetry.space_group_name_H-M   'P 1'
#
loop_
_entity.id
_entity.type
_entity.pdbx_description
1 polymer ?
#
loop_
_entity_poly.entity_id
_entity_poly.type
_entity_poly.pdbx_seq_one_letter_code
_entity_poly.pdbx_strand_id
1 'polypeptide(L)'
;SFLQGVRMLQTTPTIDVAVSFMSISDVLQHDEKLRYPWHAELKRVRDWWQAKQEMWKADSTLRDKFATTLDMKQDHILAIVYYTANAVYAPLNAALRSESWIQVWPFVPYVKLLLEALHAFVAADKSRCQSCDILYRGVEADLMEILLEKRSDITQWEFTSTSVRSNVGLQFAKGQSFVQIHGGCGVDISAVSMYADNEAEVLVLPGAQFQLLSVYRPVESASFVHVDLKHIVPNN
;
A
#
# COMPACT_ATOMS: atom_id res chain seq x y z
N SER A 1 13.63 15.71 -11.45
CA SER A 1 12.46 16.09 -10.63
C SER A 1 12.00 14.89 -9.79
N PHE A 2 11.20 15.11 -8.75
CA PHE A 2 10.61 14.06 -7.90
C PHE A 2 9.82 13.02 -8.73
N LEU A 3 9.05 13.49 -9.71
CA LEU A 3 8.34 12.67 -10.70
C LEU A 3 9.25 11.69 -11.45
N GLN A 4 10.42 12.15 -11.86
CA GLN A 4 11.41 11.28 -12.53
C GLN A 4 11.94 10.24 -11.55
N GLY A 5 12.19 10.60 -10.29
CA GLY A 5 12.64 9.67 -9.26
C GLY A 5 11.64 8.55 -8.99
N VAL A 6 10.35 8.88 -8.82
CA VAL A 6 9.29 7.87 -8.59
C VAL A 6 9.08 7.00 -9.83
N ARG A 7 9.08 7.58 -11.04
CA ARG A 7 9.03 6.80 -12.29
C ARG A 7 10.26 5.90 -12.46
N MET A 8 11.45 6.39 -12.08
CA MET A 8 12.66 5.57 -12.07
C MET A 8 12.54 4.39 -11.09
N LEU A 9 11.95 4.56 -9.92
CA LEU A 9 11.67 3.44 -8.99
C LEU A 9 10.71 2.41 -9.59
N GLN A 10 9.76 2.84 -10.42
CA GLN A 10 8.77 1.98 -11.07
C GLN A 10 9.28 1.30 -12.35
N THR A 11 10.15 1.98 -13.13
CA THR A 11 10.48 1.58 -14.51
C THR A 11 11.90 1.06 -14.70
N THR A 12 12.78 1.20 -13.70
CA THR A 12 14.19 0.80 -13.86
C THR A 12 14.44 -0.57 -13.25
N PRO A 13 14.61 -1.63 -14.09
CA PRO A 13 15.08 -2.95 -13.62
C PRO A 13 16.51 -2.91 -13.05
N THR A 14 17.20 -1.79 -13.22
CA THR A 14 18.66 -1.66 -13.05
C THR A 14 19.07 -0.52 -12.13
N ILE A 15 18.32 -0.22 -11.05
CA ILE A 15 18.95 0.54 -9.97
C ILE A 15 19.62 -0.48 -9.06
N ASP A 16 20.90 -0.58 -9.27
CA ASP A 16 21.89 -1.30 -8.49
C ASP A 16 21.52 -2.73 -8.06
N VAL A 17 22.09 -3.71 -8.78
CA VAL A 17 21.99 -5.14 -8.48
C VAL A 17 22.26 -5.45 -7.00
N ALA A 18 23.01 -4.60 -6.29
CA ALA A 18 23.30 -4.73 -4.88
C ALA A 18 22.03 -4.65 -3.98
N VAL A 19 21.01 -3.86 -4.34
CA VAL A 19 19.79 -3.75 -3.51
C VAL A 19 18.84 -4.93 -3.71
N SER A 20 18.83 -5.55 -4.89
CA SER A 20 17.95 -6.70 -5.16
C SER A 20 18.40 -7.98 -4.42
N PHE A 21 19.58 -7.99 -3.81
CA PHE A 21 20.08 -9.10 -2.98
C PHE A 21 20.04 -8.83 -1.48
N MET A 22 19.63 -7.63 -1.08
CA MET A 22 19.52 -7.30 0.36
C MET A 22 18.30 -8.01 0.97
N SER A 23 18.51 -8.65 2.10
CA SER A 23 17.39 -9.11 2.93
C SER A 23 16.62 -7.92 3.51
N ILE A 24 15.35 -8.12 3.87
CA ILE A 24 14.59 -7.07 4.57
C ILE A 24 15.33 -6.60 5.84
N SER A 25 16.08 -7.48 6.50
CA SER A 25 16.91 -7.11 7.65
C SER A 25 18.00 -6.13 7.27
N ASP A 26 18.71 -6.36 6.16
CA ASP A 26 19.78 -5.48 5.69
C ASP A 26 19.24 -4.12 5.27
N VAL A 27 18.10 -4.14 4.57
CA VAL A 27 17.40 -2.91 4.14
C VAL A 27 17.02 -2.04 5.34
N LEU A 28 16.54 -2.64 6.41
CA LEU A 28 16.11 -1.93 7.62
C LEU A 28 17.29 -1.53 8.54
N GLN A 29 18.45 -2.17 8.40
CA GLN A 29 19.66 -1.83 9.16
C GLN A 29 20.50 -0.72 8.50
N HIS A 30 20.30 -0.47 7.21
CA HIS A 30 21.20 0.38 6.43
C HIS A 30 21.13 1.87 6.81
N ASP A 31 20.10 2.29 7.54
CA ASP A 31 19.99 3.68 7.99
C ASP A 31 19.93 3.80 9.52
N GLU A 32 21.10 4.00 10.13
CA GLU A 32 21.23 4.30 11.58
C GLU A 32 20.47 5.58 12.00
N LYS A 33 20.10 6.45 11.07
CA LYS A 33 19.36 7.69 11.33
C LYS A 33 17.86 7.44 11.49
N LEU A 34 17.35 6.36 10.93
CA LEU A 34 15.98 5.90 11.17
C LEU A 34 15.94 5.19 12.52
N ARG A 35 16.04 5.92 13.62
CA ARG A 35 15.89 5.43 15.01
C ARG A 35 14.45 4.97 15.31
N TYR A 36 13.82 4.26 14.41
CA TYR A 36 12.54 3.62 14.66
C TYR A 36 12.75 2.22 15.24
N PRO A 37 11.80 1.68 16.02
CA PRO A 37 11.89 0.34 16.60
C PRO A 37 11.70 -0.77 15.56
N TRP A 38 12.38 -0.64 14.42
CA TRP A 38 12.25 -1.52 13.26
C TRP A 38 12.51 -2.99 13.61
N HIS A 39 13.48 -3.26 14.46
CA HIS A 39 13.86 -4.62 14.80
C HIS A 39 12.79 -5.37 15.61
N ALA A 40 12.17 -4.70 16.57
CA ALA A 40 11.11 -5.32 17.37
C ALA A 40 9.90 -5.65 16.50
N GLU A 41 9.53 -4.72 15.60
CA GLU A 41 8.44 -4.92 14.69
C GLU A 41 8.75 -6.00 13.63
N LEU A 42 9.97 -6.04 13.11
CA LEU A 42 10.38 -7.08 12.17
C LEU A 42 10.31 -8.47 12.80
N LYS A 43 10.69 -8.61 14.10
CA LYS A 43 10.53 -9.87 14.81
C LYS A 43 9.05 -10.27 14.89
N ARG A 44 8.16 -9.34 15.29
CA ARG A 44 6.72 -9.57 15.37
C ARG A 44 6.14 -10.01 14.03
N VAL A 45 6.54 -9.36 12.95
CA VAL A 45 6.11 -9.68 11.57
C VAL A 45 6.58 -11.07 11.16
N ARG A 46 7.82 -11.44 11.46
CA ARG A 46 8.35 -12.80 11.18
C ARG A 46 7.62 -13.87 11.96
N ASP A 47 7.41 -13.67 13.26
CA ASP A 47 6.71 -14.62 14.11
C ASP A 47 5.27 -14.82 13.63
N TRP A 48 4.58 -13.73 13.27
CA TRP A 48 3.23 -13.78 12.70
C TRP A 48 3.19 -14.53 11.37
N TRP A 49 4.13 -14.24 10.45
CA TRP A 49 4.18 -14.91 9.15
C TRP A 49 4.49 -16.40 9.30
N GLN A 50 5.42 -16.75 10.16
CA GLN A 50 5.74 -18.15 10.44
C GLN A 50 4.50 -18.91 10.95
N ALA A 51 3.79 -18.37 11.92
CA ALA A 51 2.56 -18.99 12.44
C ALA A 51 1.50 -19.16 11.33
N LYS A 52 1.36 -18.15 10.46
CA LYS A 52 0.43 -18.21 9.32
C LYS A 52 0.84 -19.28 8.30
N GLN A 53 2.13 -19.42 7.98
CA GLN A 53 2.63 -20.47 7.10
C GLN A 53 2.37 -21.87 7.68
N GLU A 54 2.60 -22.07 8.97
CA GLU A 54 2.34 -23.35 9.65
C GLU A 54 0.86 -23.71 9.58
N MET A 55 -0.03 -22.76 9.85
CA MET A 55 -1.46 -22.93 9.72
C MET A 55 -1.87 -23.33 8.28
N TRP A 56 -1.36 -22.64 7.27
CA TRP A 56 -1.68 -22.94 5.88
C TRP A 56 -1.14 -24.30 5.42
N LYS A 57 0.06 -24.69 5.89
CA LYS A 57 0.66 -26.00 5.56
C LYS A 57 -0.08 -27.15 6.23
N ALA A 58 -0.66 -26.93 7.42
CA ALA A 58 -1.40 -27.95 8.17
C ALA A 58 -2.79 -28.26 7.56
N ASP A 59 -3.42 -27.28 6.92
CA ASP A 59 -4.72 -27.44 6.26
C ASP A 59 -4.52 -27.62 4.74
N SER A 60 -4.96 -28.76 4.19
CA SER A 60 -4.78 -29.06 2.77
C SER A 60 -5.46 -28.05 1.85
N THR A 61 -6.66 -27.59 2.22
CA THR A 61 -7.41 -26.60 1.43
C THR A 61 -6.70 -25.25 1.40
N LEU A 62 -6.22 -24.80 2.55
CA LEU A 62 -5.46 -23.54 2.64
C LEU A 62 -4.09 -23.64 1.95
N ARG A 63 -3.42 -24.79 2.10
CA ARG A 63 -2.14 -25.06 1.43
C ARG A 63 -2.29 -24.96 -0.09
N ASP A 64 -3.30 -25.59 -0.67
CA ASP A 64 -3.53 -25.57 -2.11
C ASP A 64 -3.95 -24.17 -2.58
N LYS A 65 -4.81 -23.49 -1.82
CA LYS A 65 -5.23 -22.11 -2.10
C LYS A 65 -4.06 -21.11 -2.09
N PHE A 66 -3.11 -21.27 -1.19
CA PHE A 66 -2.00 -20.32 -0.99
C PHE A 66 -0.63 -20.87 -1.44
N ALA A 67 -0.62 -21.94 -2.24
CA ALA A 67 0.60 -22.61 -2.70
C ALA A 67 1.60 -21.60 -3.33
N THR A 68 1.13 -20.77 -4.27
CA THR A 68 1.97 -19.76 -4.93
C THR A 68 2.57 -18.75 -3.95
N THR A 69 1.82 -18.37 -2.91
CA THR A 69 2.32 -17.46 -1.87
C THR A 69 3.34 -18.14 -0.96
N LEU A 70 3.15 -19.42 -0.66
CA LEU A 70 4.08 -20.21 0.15
C LEU A 70 5.42 -20.43 -0.54
N ASP A 71 5.43 -20.46 -1.87
CA ASP A 71 6.64 -20.65 -2.71
C ASP A 71 7.40 -19.35 -2.96
N MET A 72 6.85 -18.20 -2.58
CA MET A 72 7.54 -16.91 -2.77
C MET A 72 8.76 -16.76 -1.86
N LYS A 73 9.70 -15.92 -2.30
CA LYS A 73 10.83 -15.51 -1.44
C LYS A 73 10.32 -14.92 -0.14
N GLN A 74 10.87 -15.40 0.97
CA GLN A 74 10.46 -14.96 2.32
C GLN A 74 10.59 -13.44 2.49
N ASP A 75 11.67 -12.83 1.99
CA ASP A 75 11.88 -11.38 2.11
C ASP A 75 10.84 -10.56 1.34
N HIS A 76 10.33 -11.08 0.21
CA HIS A 76 9.24 -10.43 -0.52
C HIS A 76 7.95 -10.42 0.30
N ILE A 77 7.57 -11.58 0.86
CA ILE A 77 6.36 -11.64 1.70
C ILE A 77 6.53 -10.76 2.94
N LEU A 78 7.68 -10.84 3.61
CA LEU A 78 7.95 -10.03 4.79
C LEU A 78 7.93 -8.53 4.49
N ALA A 79 8.36 -8.10 3.31
CA ALA A 79 8.26 -6.69 2.92
C ALA A 79 6.80 -6.23 2.83
N ILE A 80 5.90 -7.04 2.25
CA ILE A 80 4.48 -6.71 2.17
C ILE A 80 3.84 -6.71 3.57
N VAL A 81 4.07 -7.80 4.36
CA VAL A 81 3.53 -7.91 5.73
C VAL A 81 4.01 -6.74 6.61
N TYR A 82 5.29 -6.37 6.48
CA TYR A 82 5.88 -5.29 7.25
C TYR A 82 5.25 -3.93 6.92
N TYR A 83 4.87 -3.71 5.66
CA TYR A 83 4.11 -2.52 5.28
C TYR A 83 2.79 -2.42 6.05
N THR A 84 2.07 -3.54 6.20
CA THR A 84 0.77 -3.57 6.89
C THR A 84 0.89 -3.46 8.42
N ALA A 85 2.07 -3.62 8.98
CA ALA A 85 2.32 -3.72 10.43
C ALA A 85 2.35 -2.37 11.18
N ASN A 86 1.87 -1.28 10.60
CA ASN A 86 1.79 0.07 11.19
C ASN A 86 3.14 0.74 11.53
N ALA A 87 4.27 0.03 11.45
CA ALA A 87 5.55 0.58 11.82
C ALA A 87 6.15 1.48 10.75
N VAL A 88 6.01 1.11 9.48
CA VAL A 88 6.67 1.78 8.37
C VAL A 88 5.72 2.62 7.52
N TYR A 89 4.45 2.22 7.39
CA TYR A 89 3.57 2.86 6.42
C TYR A 89 3.36 4.36 6.69
N ALA A 90 3.21 4.76 7.96
CA ALA A 90 2.96 6.16 8.30
C ALA A 90 4.15 7.08 7.98
N PRO A 91 5.39 6.81 8.45
CA PRO A 91 6.54 7.63 8.10
C PRO A 91 6.92 7.55 6.62
N LEU A 92 6.81 6.38 5.99
CA LEU A 92 7.03 6.20 4.56
C LEU A 92 6.07 7.06 3.73
N ASN A 93 4.77 6.92 3.99
CA ASN A 93 3.76 7.65 3.25
C ASN A 93 3.82 9.17 3.52
N ALA A 94 4.20 9.59 4.73
CA ALA A 94 4.49 11.00 5.00
C ALA A 94 5.66 11.52 4.17
N ALA A 95 6.74 10.74 4.06
CA ALA A 95 7.88 11.09 3.22
C ALA A 95 7.49 11.17 1.73
N LEU A 96 6.72 10.21 1.23
CA LEU A 96 6.26 10.21 -0.16
C LEU A 96 5.34 11.41 -0.46
N ARG A 97 4.43 11.76 0.46
CA ARG A 97 3.56 12.95 0.32
C ARG A 97 4.31 14.28 0.36
N SER A 98 5.46 14.32 1.03
CA SER A 98 6.26 15.55 1.11
C SER A 98 6.83 15.99 -0.24
N GLU A 99 6.84 15.12 -1.23
CA GLU A 99 7.49 15.30 -2.54
C GLU A 99 8.97 15.73 -2.43
N SER A 100 9.58 15.47 -1.27
CA SER A 100 10.96 15.80 -0.97
C SER A 100 11.85 14.57 -1.09
N TRP A 101 12.77 14.58 -2.05
CA TRP A 101 13.72 13.49 -2.23
C TRP A 101 14.57 13.22 -0.96
N ILE A 102 14.91 14.26 -0.21
CA ILE A 102 15.67 14.12 1.04
C ILE A 102 14.90 13.30 2.07
N GLN A 103 13.56 13.47 2.14
CA GLN A 103 12.73 12.71 3.06
C GLN A 103 12.46 11.27 2.56
N VAL A 104 12.39 11.08 1.26
CA VAL A 104 12.14 9.75 0.65
C VAL A 104 13.41 8.89 0.66
N TRP A 105 14.59 9.51 0.52
CA TRP A 105 15.85 8.79 0.36
C TRP A 105 16.11 7.67 1.37
N PRO A 106 15.85 7.84 2.67
CA PRO A 106 16.03 6.77 3.66
C PRO A 106 15.16 5.54 3.40
N PHE A 107 14.02 5.70 2.73
CA PHE A 107 13.08 4.62 2.46
C PHE A 107 13.30 3.94 1.10
N VAL A 108 14.17 4.49 0.25
CA VAL A 108 14.37 3.99 -1.12
C VAL A 108 14.67 2.49 -1.18
N PRO A 109 15.58 1.93 -0.36
CA PRO A 109 15.84 0.49 -0.39
C PRO A 109 14.60 -0.33 -0.07
N TYR A 110 13.82 0.10 0.94
CA TYR A 110 12.58 -0.58 1.32
C TYR A 110 11.49 -0.45 0.25
N VAL A 111 11.30 0.74 -0.33
CA VAL A 111 10.32 0.96 -1.40
C VAL A 111 10.63 0.07 -2.61
N LYS A 112 11.92 -0.07 -2.99
CA LYS A 112 12.33 -0.98 -4.06
C LYS A 112 11.96 -2.43 -3.73
N LEU A 113 12.34 -2.90 -2.55
CA LEU A 113 12.02 -4.26 -2.13
C LEU A 113 10.50 -4.50 -2.10
N LEU A 114 9.72 -3.53 -1.60
CA LEU A 114 8.26 -3.62 -1.56
C LEU A 114 7.65 -3.67 -2.97
N LEU A 115 8.13 -2.83 -3.90
CA LEU A 115 7.65 -2.86 -5.29
C LEU A 115 8.02 -4.16 -6.01
N GLU A 116 9.25 -4.67 -5.82
CA GLU A 116 9.66 -5.98 -6.33
C GLU A 116 8.80 -7.11 -5.75
N ALA A 117 8.52 -7.05 -4.45
CA ALA A 117 7.66 -8.00 -3.76
C ALA A 117 6.23 -7.99 -4.31
N LEU A 118 5.63 -6.81 -4.51
CA LEU A 118 4.29 -6.68 -5.07
C LEU A 118 4.23 -7.17 -6.52
N HIS A 119 5.24 -6.88 -7.34
CA HIS A 119 5.34 -7.44 -8.69
C HIS A 119 5.46 -8.96 -8.68
N ALA A 120 6.32 -9.53 -7.83
CA ALA A 120 6.45 -10.97 -7.69
C ALA A 120 5.14 -11.62 -7.19
N PHE A 121 4.44 -10.94 -6.29
CA PHE A 121 3.17 -11.39 -5.74
C PHE A 121 2.06 -11.47 -6.80
N VAL A 122 1.97 -10.48 -7.68
CA VAL A 122 1.06 -10.48 -8.84
C VAL A 122 1.51 -11.48 -9.90
N ALA A 123 2.83 -11.62 -10.14
CA ALA A 123 3.35 -12.58 -11.11
C ALA A 123 3.07 -14.04 -10.70
N ALA A 124 3.11 -14.34 -9.40
CA ALA A 124 2.79 -15.64 -8.85
C ALA A 124 1.29 -15.98 -8.96
N ASP A 125 0.43 -14.97 -8.87
CA ASP A 125 -1.02 -15.11 -9.00
C ASP A 125 -1.62 -13.82 -9.59
N LYS A 126 -1.95 -13.86 -10.88
CA LYS A 126 -2.50 -12.71 -11.61
C LYS A 126 -3.86 -12.22 -11.08
N SER A 127 -4.61 -13.07 -10.38
CA SER A 127 -5.88 -12.67 -9.76
C SER A 127 -5.71 -11.60 -8.68
N ARG A 128 -4.50 -11.42 -8.17
CA ARG A 128 -4.15 -10.38 -7.18
C ARG A 128 -4.03 -8.99 -7.76
N CYS A 129 -3.86 -8.86 -9.08
CA CYS A 129 -4.00 -7.58 -9.75
C CYS A 129 -5.49 -7.32 -9.97
N GLN A 130 -6.08 -6.56 -9.07
CA GLN A 130 -7.51 -6.30 -9.08
C GLN A 130 -7.81 -4.98 -9.80
N SER A 131 -8.75 -5.08 -10.75
CA SER A 131 -9.50 -3.94 -11.25
C SER A 131 -10.90 -4.02 -10.65
N CYS A 132 -11.23 -3.09 -9.79
CA CYS A 132 -12.49 -3.07 -9.06
C CYS A 132 -13.37 -1.94 -9.57
N ASP A 133 -14.68 -2.15 -9.60
CA ASP A 133 -15.61 -1.07 -9.94
C ASP A 133 -15.46 0.09 -8.96
N ILE A 134 -15.35 -0.21 -7.66
CA ILE A 134 -15.12 0.79 -6.62
C ILE A 134 -14.17 0.23 -5.56
N LEU A 135 -13.18 1.04 -5.19
CA LEU A 135 -12.38 0.86 -3.98
C LEU A 135 -12.75 1.92 -2.95
N TYR A 136 -12.67 1.58 -1.67
CA TYR A 136 -13.09 2.44 -0.56
C TYR A 136 -11.90 2.76 0.35
N ARG A 137 -11.82 4.02 0.80
CA ARG A 137 -10.80 4.46 1.76
C ARG A 137 -11.42 5.43 2.76
N GLY A 138 -11.12 5.25 4.04
CA GLY A 138 -11.35 6.25 5.07
C GLY A 138 -10.11 7.11 5.30
N VAL A 139 -10.29 8.39 5.52
CA VAL A 139 -9.22 9.33 5.85
C VAL A 139 -9.62 10.14 7.08
N GLU A 140 -8.75 10.11 8.11
CA GLU A 140 -8.94 10.84 9.37
C GLU A 140 -8.54 12.33 9.19
N ALA A 141 -9.03 12.96 8.14
CA ALA A 141 -8.83 14.37 7.86
C ALA A 141 -10.00 14.90 7.02
N ASP A 142 -10.31 16.17 7.17
CA ASP A 142 -11.25 16.87 6.32
C ASP A 142 -10.59 17.18 4.96
N LEU A 143 -11.04 16.51 3.93
CA LEU A 143 -10.48 16.67 2.59
C LEU A 143 -11.18 17.75 1.75
N MET A 144 -12.26 18.36 2.27
CA MET A 144 -13.12 19.26 1.49
C MET A 144 -12.35 20.41 0.85
N GLU A 145 -11.69 21.22 1.68
CA GLU A 145 -10.99 22.42 1.19
C GLU A 145 -9.79 22.05 0.29
N ILE A 146 -9.01 21.06 0.73
CA ILE A 146 -7.82 20.59 -0.02
C ILE A 146 -8.17 20.15 -1.42
N LEU A 147 -9.30 19.43 -1.58
CA LEU A 147 -9.74 18.92 -2.88
C LEU A 147 -10.39 20.00 -3.74
N LEU A 148 -11.13 20.91 -3.14
CA LEU A 148 -11.72 22.05 -3.84
C LEU A 148 -10.64 23.00 -4.41
N GLU A 149 -9.54 23.18 -3.70
CA GLU A 149 -8.40 23.98 -4.20
C GLU A 149 -7.68 23.30 -5.37
N LYS A 150 -7.50 21.98 -5.30
CA LYS A 150 -6.79 21.21 -6.35
C LYS A 150 -7.52 21.10 -7.67
N ARG A 151 -8.84 21.14 -7.71
CA ARG A 151 -9.80 21.20 -8.85
C ARG A 151 -9.55 20.31 -10.07
N SER A 152 -8.51 19.47 -10.10
CA SER A 152 -8.09 18.70 -11.27
C SER A 152 -7.51 17.35 -10.88
N ASP A 153 -6.70 16.77 -11.73
CA ASP A 153 -6.07 15.48 -11.54
C ASP A 153 -5.20 15.47 -10.27
N ILE A 154 -5.47 14.49 -9.42
CA ILE A 154 -4.77 14.29 -8.16
C ILE A 154 -3.75 13.17 -8.38
N THR A 155 -2.47 13.46 -8.20
CA THR A 155 -1.44 12.41 -8.15
C THR A 155 -1.25 11.97 -6.71
N GLN A 156 -1.47 10.70 -6.44
CA GLN A 156 -1.24 10.10 -5.14
C GLN A 156 0.18 9.55 -5.08
N TRP A 157 1.07 10.23 -4.34
CA TRP A 157 2.48 9.85 -4.26
C TRP A 157 2.77 8.73 -3.27
N GLU A 158 1.85 8.46 -2.37
CA GLU A 158 1.97 7.41 -1.36
C GLU A 158 1.38 6.08 -1.82
N PHE A 159 1.75 5.01 -1.13
CA PHE A 159 0.97 3.77 -1.19
C PHE A 159 -0.38 4.02 -0.55
N THR A 160 -1.45 3.65 -1.24
CA THR A 160 -2.81 3.93 -0.80
C THR A 160 -3.53 2.65 -0.44
N SER A 161 -3.64 2.38 0.86
CA SER A 161 -4.47 1.29 1.37
C SER A 161 -5.94 1.60 1.13
N THR A 162 -6.62 0.67 0.48
CA THR A 162 -8.05 0.72 0.18
C THR A 162 -8.68 -0.63 0.50
N SER A 163 -10.00 -0.70 0.49
CA SER A 163 -10.74 -1.95 0.63
C SER A 163 -11.81 -2.08 -0.44
N VAL A 164 -12.14 -3.31 -0.81
CA VAL A 164 -13.33 -3.59 -1.63
C VAL A 164 -14.61 -3.52 -0.80
N ARG A 165 -14.51 -3.34 0.51
CA ARG A 165 -15.64 -3.28 1.45
C ARG A 165 -15.88 -1.84 1.92
N SER A 166 -17.05 -1.30 1.63
CA SER A 166 -17.40 0.07 2.02
C SER A 166 -17.42 0.30 3.53
N ASN A 167 -17.86 -0.70 4.32
CA ASN A 167 -17.87 -0.61 5.77
C ASN A 167 -16.47 -0.47 6.37
N VAL A 168 -15.45 -1.06 5.74
CA VAL A 168 -14.04 -0.88 6.15
C VAL A 168 -13.59 0.55 5.92
N GLY A 169 -13.85 1.10 4.73
CA GLY A 169 -13.56 2.50 4.44
C GLY A 169 -14.25 3.46 5.43
N LEU A 170 -15.51 3.20 5.76
CA LEU A 170 -16.25 4.01 6.73
C LEU A 170 -15.64 3.95 8.13
N GLN A 171 -15.18 2.78 8.60
CA GLN A 171 -14.50 2.64 9.90
C GLN A 171 -13.23 3.48 9.97
N PHE A 172 -12.42 3.48 8.90
CA PHE A 172 -11.20 4.27 8.84
C PHE A 172 -11.41 5.77 8.63
N ALA A 173 -12.59 6.18 8.15
CA ALA A 173 -12.94 7.59 8.02
C ALA A 173 -13.11 8.27 9.39
N LYS A 174 -13.42 7.51 10.44
CA LYS A 174 -13.67 8.02 11.81
C LYS A 174 -14.55 9.25 11.83
N GLY A 175 -15.54 9.31 10.94
CA GLY A 175 -16.48 10.43 10.84
C GLY A 175 -15.91 11.66 10.13
N GLN A 176 -14.78 11.58 9.41
CA GLN A 176 -14.21 12.71 8.67
C GLN A 176 -14.37 12.57 7.15
N SER A 177 -13.52 11.85 6.43
CA SER A 177 -13.64 11.73 4.98
C SER A 177 -13.74 10.29 4.51
N PHE A 178 -14.70 10.01 3.66
CA PHE A 178 -14.92 8.73 3.01
C PHE A 178 -14.72 8.89 1.50
N VAL A 179 -13.77 8.15 0.98
CA VAL A 179 -13.35 8.23 -0.42
C VAL A 179 -13.78 6.97 -1.15
N GLN A 180 -14.46 7.15 -2.28
CA GLN A 180 -14.81 6.13 -3.25
C GLN A 180 -13.97 6.34 -4.51
N ILE A 181 -13.26 5.30 -4.94
CA ILE A 181 -12.38 5.33 -6.11
C ILE A 181 -12.99 4.45 -7.19
N HIS A 182 -13.61 5.06 -8.17
CA HIS A 182 -14.23 4.38 -9.31
C HIS A 182 -13.16 3.89 -10.30
N GLY A 183 -13.33 2.67 -10.80
CA GLY A 183 -12.36 2.02 -11.69
C GLY A 183 -11.02 1.79 -10.99
N GLY A 184 -11.05 1.54 -9.69
CA GLY A 184 -9.86 1.37 -8.87
C GLY A 184 -9.03 0.17 -9.33
N CYS A 185 -7.70 0.34 -9.41
CA CYS A 185 -6.77 -0.73 -9.71
C CYS A 185 -5.66 -0.78 -8.66
N GLY A 186 -5.36 -1.97 -8.17
CA GLY A 186 -4.34 -2.17 -7.14
C GLY A 186 -3.98 -3.64 -6.97
N VAL A 187 -3.15 -3.93 -5.98
CA VAL A 187 -2.72 -5.28 -5.62
C VAL A 187 -3.49 -5.75 -4.39
N ASP A 188 -4.23 -6.84 -4.53
CA ASP A 188 -4.88 -7.50 -3.39
C ASP A 188 -3.82 -8.16 -2.51
N ILE A 189 -3.56 -7.56 -1.36
CA ILE A 189 -2.61 -8.05 -0.35
C ILE A 189 -3.31 -8.68 0.85
N SER A 190 -4.62 -8.87 0.79
CA SER A 190 -5.44 -9.39 1.90
C SER A 190 -4.90 -10.71 2.47
N ALA A 191 -4.37 -11.59 1.63
CA ALA A 191 -3.80 -12.88 2.07
C ALA A 191 -2.59 -12.73 3.01
N VAL A 192 -1.81 -11.65 2.87
CA VAL A 192 -0.56 -11.40 3.59
C VAL A 192 -0.61 -10.14 4.45
N SER A 193 -1.74 -9.44 4.52
CA SER A 193 -1.96 -8.36 5.48
C SER A 193 -2.09 -8.91 6.90
N MET A 194 -1.52 -8.22 7.88
CA MET A 194 -1.70 -8.55 9.30
C MET A 194 -3.15 -8.36 9.76
N TYR A 195 -3.96 -7.65 9.00
CA TYR A 195 -5.38 -7.37 9.25
C TYR A 195 -6.31 -8.07 8.24
N ALA A 196 -5.81 -9.14 7.60
CA ALA A 196 -6.42 -9.87 6.49
C ALA A 196 -7.91 -10.19 6.66
N ASP A 197 -8.30 -10.62 7.87
CA ASP A 197 -9.68 -11.11 8.13
C ASP A 197 -10.71 -9.97 8.12
N ASN A 198 -10.28 -8.74 8.34
CA ASN A 198 -11.15 -7.59 8.55
C ASN A 198 -11.16 -6.61 7.37
N GLU A 199 -10.06 -6.46 6.63
CA GLU A 199 -9.87 -5.28 5.76
C GLU A 199 -10.08 -5.54 4.28
N ALA A 200 -9.90 -6.77 3.79
CA ALA A 200 -9.91 -7.07 2.34
C ALA A 200 -9.08 -6.03 1.56
N GLU A 201 -7.81 -5.89 1.95
CA GLU A 201 -6.96 -4.78 1.57
C GLU A 201 -6.49 -4.89 0.12
N VAL A 202 -6.72 -3.81 -0.63
CA VAL A 202 -6.16 -3.58 -1.96
C VAL A 202 -5.23 -2.38 -1.90
N LEU A 203 -3.97 -2.59 -2.24
CA LEU A 203 -2.93 -1.57 -2.19
C LEU A 203 -2.77 -0.90 -3.56
N VAL A 204 -3.13 0.37 -3.66
CA VAL A 204 -2.88 1.18 -4.84
C VAL A 204 -1.46 1.74 -4.76
N LEU A 205 -0.72 1.63 -5.87
CA LEU A 205 0.71 1.96 -5.92
C LEU A 205 0.95 3.48 -5.98
N PRO A 206 2.11 3.95 -5.51
CA PRO A 206 2.51 5.35 -5.60
C PRO A 206 2.53 5.85 -7.04
N GLY A 207 2.13 7.11 -7.23
CA GLY A 207 2.05 7.73 -8.55
C GLY A 207 0.72 7.47 -9.27
N ALA A 208 -0.24 6.81 -8.63
CA ALA A 208 -1.59 6.67 -9.16
C ALA A 208 -2.22 8.05 -9.38
N GLN A 209 -2.93 8.19 -10.50
CA GLN A 209 -3.61 9.43 -10.88
C GLN A 209 -5.11 9.28 -10.74
N PHE A 210 -5.74 10.28 -10.17
CA PHE A 210 -7.19 10.32 -9.96
C PHE A 210 -7.77 11.62 -10.47
N GLN A 211 -8.93 11.53 -11.08
CA GLN A 211 -9.78 12.67 -11.38
C GLN A 211 -10.79 12.85 -10.27
N LEU A 212 -10.91 14.06 -9.73
CA LEU A 212 -11.96 14.40 -8.78
C LEU A 212 -13.31 14.47 -9.53
N LEU A 213 -14.25 13.59 -9.17
CA LEU A 213 -15.61 13.59 -9.71
C LEU A 213 -16.53 14.45 -8.86
N SER A 214 -16.52 14.25 -7.55
CA SER A 214 -17.31 15.03 -6.61
C SER A 214 -16.65 15.10 -5.22
N VAL A 215 -16.92 16.19 -4.50
CA VAL A 215 -16.66 16.33 -3.07
C VAL A 215 -17.81 17.10 -2.45
N TYR A 216 -18.41 16.53 -1.41
CA TYR A 216 -19.58 17.16 -0.75
C TYR A 216 -19.73 16.71 0.70
N ARG A 217 -20.47 17.48 1.47
CA ARG A 217 -20.93 17.10 2.79
C ARG A 217 -22.41 16.71 2.71
N PRO A 218 -22.77 15.50 3.18
CA PRO A 218 -24.18 15.15 3.33
C PRO A 218 -24.89 16.13 4.27
N VAL A 219 -26.12 16.50 3.94
CA VAL A 219 -26.93 17.45 4.72
C VAL A 219 -27.11 16.98 6.17
N GLU A 220 -27.11 15.66 6.37
CA GLU A 220 -27.32 15.02 7.68
C GLU A 220 -26.05 14.98 8.56
N SER A 221 -24.87 15.31 8.02
CA SER A 221 -23.60 15.25 8.75
C SER A 221 -22.66 16.38 8.35
N ALA A 222 -22.62 17.44 9.13
CA ALA A 222 -21.79 18.61 8.83
C ALA A 222 -20.28 18.35 8.87
N SER A 223 -19.83 17.30 9.55
CA SER A 223 -18.40 16.96 9.69
C SER A 223 -17.92 15.89 8.70
N PHE A 224 -18.82 15.16 8.07
CA PHE A 224 -18.48 14.05 7.20
C PHE A 224 -18.37 14.49 5.73
N VAL A 225 -17.27 14.14 5.09
CA VAL A 225 -17.00 14.49 3.68
C VAL A 225 -17.07 13.23 2.82
N HIS A 226 -17.88 13.26 1.79
CA HIS A 226 -17.85 12.27 0.72
C HIS A 226 -16.97 12.76 -0.43
N VAL A 227 -16.14 11.86 -0.95
CA VAL A 227 -15.24 12.13 -2.06
C VAL A 227 -15.39 11.02 -3.08
N ASP A 228 -15.69 11.38 -4.33
CA ASP A 228 -15.67 10.47 -5.46
C ASP A 228 -14.49 10.79 -6.37
N LEU A 229 -13.65 9.80 -6.57
CA LEU A 229 -12.49 9.86 -7.46
C LEU A 229 -12.67 8.85 -8.59
N LYS A 230 -12.13 9.14 -9.76
CA LYS A 230 -11.96 8.19 -10.85
C LYS A 230 -10.48 7.88 -11.01
N HIS A 231 -10.10 6.62 -10.96
CA HIS A 231 -8.73 6.21 -11.24
C HIS A 231 -8.43 6.37 -12.73
N ILE A 232 -7.38 7.12 -13.05
CA ILE A 232 -6.90 7.29 -14.42
C ILE A 232 -5.82 6.23 -14.65
N VAL A 233 -6.21 5.12 -15.25
CA VAL A 233 -5.26 4.08 -15.64
C VAL A 233 -4.65 4.51 -16.98
N PRO A 234 -3.31 4.64 -17.09
CA PRO A 234 -2.66 4.94 -18.36
C PRO A 234 -3.05 3.89 -19.42
N ASN A 235 -3.50 4.32 -20.56
CA ASN A 235 -3.67 3.42 -21.71
C ASN A 235 -2.28 2.90 -22.10
N ASN A 236 -2.05 1.59 -21.96
CA ASN A 236 -0.86 0.90 -22.46
C ASN A 236 -0.86 0.85 -23.97
#